data_c2f151ea8bca95aaf527c7305c5c3541
#
_entry.id   c2f151ea8bca95aaf527c7305c5c3541
#
_cell.length_a   1.000
_cell.length_b   1.000
_cell.length_c   1.000
_cell.angle_alpha   90.00
_cell.angle_beta   90.00
_cell.angle_gamma   90.00
#
_symmetry.space_group_name_H-M   'P 1'
#
loop_
_entity.id
_entity.type
_entity.pdbx_description
1 polymer ?
#
loop_
_entity_poly.entity_id
_entity_poly.type
_entity_poly.pdbx_seq_one_letter_code
_entity_poly.pdbx_strand_id
1 'polypeptide(L)'
;EEIVKHFVTGAMSFGALSKEAHEAMALAMNALGARSNTGEGGEDNERFHSTQDGISLSSKTKQVASGRFGVTTEYLVNAEEIQIKVAQGAKPGEGGQLPGFKVNEVIAKTRHSIPGISLISPPPHHDIYSIEDLAQLIFDLKNVNPKAAISVKLVAESGVGTIAAGVAKAKADLIVISGAEGGTGASPASSMRFAGVSPEIGLSETQQTLVKNGLRGQVRLQVDGQLKSGRDIILMALLGAEEFSFGTAALIVLGCVMMRKCNLNTCPMGCLLYTSPSP
;
A
#
# COMPACT_ATOMS: atom_id res chain seq x y z
N GLU A 1 12.10 -20.80 -0.88
CA GLU A 1 11.04 -20.44 0.12
C GLU A 1 11.40 -19.18 0.90
N GLU A 2 12.64 -18.97 1.36
CA GLU A 2 13.03 -17.76 2.11
C GLU A 2 12.90 -16.46 1.31
N ILE A 3 13.27 -16.46 0.03
CA ILE A 3 13.21 -15.29 -0.84
C ILE A 3 11.79 -14.72 -0.98
N VAL A 4 10.76 -15.59 -0.97
CA VAL A 4 9.37 -15.19 -1.16
C VAL A 4 8.87 -14.31 -0.01
N LYS A 5 9.41 -14.45 1.19
CA LYS A 5 9.04 -13.62 2.36
C LYS A 5 9.35 -12.14 2.19
N HIS A 6 10.27 -11.81 1.27
CA HIS A 6 10.62 -10.43 0.93
C HIS A 6 9.66 -9.79 -0.08
N PHE A 7 8.67 -10.55 -0.57
CA PHE A 7 7.73 -10.06 -1.59
C PHE A 7 6.38 -9.70 -0.96
N VAL A 8 5.86 -8.55 -1.38
CA VAL A 8 4.59 -8.00 -0.89
C VAL A 8 3.75 -7.57 -2.09
N THR A 9 2.43 -7.72 -2.06
CA THR A 9 1.61 -7.02 -3.06
C THR A 9 1.60 -5.53 -2.78
N GLY A 10 1.55 -4.72 -3.82
CA GLY A 10 1.31 -3.30 -3.69
C GLY A 10 -0.03 -3.03 -2.96
N ALA A 11 -0.11 -1.88 -2.31
CA ALA A 11 -1.31 -1.44 -1.62
C ALA A 11 -2.42 -1.13 -2.64
N MET A 12 -3.32 -2.06 -2.84
CA MET A 12 -4.43 -1.96 -3.79
C MET A 12 -5.76 -2.13 -3.04
N SER A 13 -6.53 -1.06 -2.91
CA SER A 13 -7.70 -1.02 -2.05
C SER A 13 -8.90 -1.79 -2.63
N PHE A 14 -9.68 -2.41 -1.74
CA PHE A 14 -11.02 -2.90 -2.08
C PHE A 14 -11.92 -1.72 -2.53
N GLY A 15 -12.49 -1.85 -3.72
CA GLY A 15 -13.18 -0.77 -4.42
C GLY A 15 -12.37 -0.18 -5.58
N ALA A 16 -11.03 -0.21 -5.52
CA ALA A 16 -10.19 -0.11 -6.71
C ALA A 16 -10.05 -1.48 -7.39
N LEU A 17 -10.04 -2.56 -6.61
CA LEU A 17 -10.14 -3.94 -7.05
C LEU A 17 -11.52 -4.51 -6.71
N SER A 18 -11.93 -5.56 -7.43
CA SER A 18 -13.08 -6.39 -7.05
C SER A 18 -12.77 -7.18 -5.75
N LYS A 19 -13.83 -7.68 -5.11
CA LYS A 19 -13.70 -8.55 -3.94
C LYS A 19 -12.85 -9.77 -4.25
N GLU A 20 -13.15 -10.45 -5.35
CA GLU A 20 -12.49 -11.67 -5.80
C GLU A 20 -10.99 -11.45 -6.05
N ALA A 21 -10.63 -10.37 -6.74
CA ALA A 21 -9.22 -10.05 -7.00
C ALA A 21 -8.46 -9.71 -5.72
N HIS A 22 -9.10 -9.00 -4.79
CA HIS A 22 -8.51 -8.64 -3.51
C HIS A 22 -8.28 -9.86 -2.61
N GLU A 23 -9.25 -10.78 -2.57
CA GLU A 23 -9.16 -12.05 -1.82
C GLU A 23 -8.17 -13.02 -2.47
N ALA A 24 -8.20 -13.16 -3.80
CA ALA A 24 -7.28 -14.04 -4.53
C ALA A 24 -5.81 -13.65 -4.29
N MET A 25 -5.51 -12.35 -4.23
CA MET A 25 -4.16 -11.90 -3.90
C MET A 25 -3.76 -12.23 -2.47
N ALA A 26 -4.66 -12.06 -1.50
CA ALA A 26 -4.37 -12.42 -0.11
C ALA A 26 -4.14 -13.93 0.03
N LEU A 27 -5.02 -14.74 -0.56
CA LEU A 27 -4.90 -16.20 -0.57
C LEU A 27 -3.58 -16.67 -1.18
N ALA A 28 -3.25 -16.16 -2.38
CA ALA A 28 -2.02 -16.55 -3.08
C ALA A 28 -0.75 -16.17 -2.30
N MET A 29 -0.71 -14.95 -1.76
CA MET A 29 0.46 -14.50 -0.99
C MET A 29 0.58 -15.25 0.34
N ASN A 30 -0.53 -15.55 1.01
CA ASN A 30 -0.53 -16.36 2.23
C ASN A 30 -0.07 -17.79 1.96
N ALA A 31 -0.52 -18.41 0.86
CA ALA A 31 -0.09 -19.73 0.42
C ALA A 31 1.43 -19.81 0.17
N LEU A 32 2.00 -18.74 -0.35
CA LEU A 32 3.44 -18.62 -0.63
C LEU A 32 4.26 -18.23 0.61
N GLY A 33 3.65 -17.91 1.74
CA GLY A 33 4.34 -17.38 2.92
C GLY A 33 4.79 -15.91 2.77
N ALA A 34 4.29 -15.22 1.74
CA ALA A 34 4.50 -13.80 1.49
C ALA A 34 3.40 -12.93 2.13
N ARG A 35 3.30 -11.65 1.77
CA ARG A 35 2.31 -10.72 2.32
C ARG A 35 1.51 -10.03 1.22
N SER A 36 0.21 -9.84 1.46
CA SER A 36 -0.62 -8.92 0.70
C SER A 36 -0.94 -7.68 1.54
N ASN A 37 -1.25 -6.58 0.87
CA ASN A 37 -1.58 -5.30 1.48
C ASN A 37 -3.02 -4.92 1.13
N THR A 38 -3.83 -4.57 2.14
CA THR A 38 -5.24 -4.20 1.97
C THR A 38 -5.43 -2.94 1.11
N GLY A 39 -4.43 -2.06 1.04
CA GLY A 39 -4.64 -0.68 0.61
C GLY A 39 -5.52 0.10 1.60
N GLU A 40 -5.85 1.34 1.25
CA GLU A 40 -6.55 2.30 2.13
C GLU A 40 -8.07 2.08 2.26
N GLY A 41 -8.59 0.99 1.73
CA GLY A 41 -10.03 0.73 1.68
C GLY A 41 -10.58 -0.12 2.82
N GLY A 42 -9.75 -0.51 3.78
CA GLY A 42 -10.13 -1.49 4.80
C GLY A 42 -10.19 -2.92 4.24
N GLU A 43 -10.73 -3.81 5.02
CA GLU A 43 -10.93 -5.21 4.68
C GLU A 43 -12.22 -5.69 5.34
N ASP A 44 -12.99 -6.54 4.65
CA ASP A 44 -14.19 -7.15 5.24
C ASP A 44 -13.78 -7.98 6.47
N ASN A 45 -14.40 -7.72 7.63
CA ASN A 45 -14.06 -8.38 8.87
C ASN A 45 -14.31 -9.90 8.86
N GLU A 46 -15.22 -10.39 8.01
CA GLU A 46 -15.42 -11.82 7.82
C GLU A 46 -14.13 -12.53 7.36
N ARG A 47 -13.24 -11.83 6.65
CA ARG A 47 -11.95 -12.37 6.17
C ARG A 47 -10.93 -12.61 7.28
N PHE A 48 -11.05 -11.93 8.43
CA PHE A 48 -10.06 -12.07 9.51
C PHE A 48 -9.99 -13.48 10.08
N HIS A 49 -11.12 -14.18 10.04
CA HIS A 49 -11.24 -15.54 10.57
C HIS A 49 -11.58 -16.59 9.50
N SER A 50 -11.68 -16.17 8.24
CA SER A 50 -12.01 -17.07 7.14
C SER A 50 -10.77 -17.69 6.53
N THR A 51 -10.90 -18.96 6.15
CA THR A 51 -9.85 -19.71 5.45
C THR A 51 -10.44 -20.41 4.23
N GLN A 52 -9.61 -20.60 3.21
CA GLN A 52 -9.89 -21.46 2.08
C GLN A 52 -8.76 -22.50 1.99
N ASP A 53 -9.11 -23.78 2.02
CA ASP A 53 -8.14 -24.89 2.06
C ASP A 53 -7.10 -24.76 3.18
N GLY A 54 -7.52 -24.21 4.33
CA GLY A 54 -6.67 -23.97 5.49
C GLY A 54 -5.77 -22.72 5.39
N ILE A 55 -5.87 -21.95 4.31
CA ILE A 55 -5.09 -20.73 4.08
C ILE A 55 -5.97 -19.51 4.39
N SER A 56 -5.46 -18.58 5.19
CA SER A 56 -6.19 -17.37 5.57
C SER A 56 -6.52 -16.48 4.35
N LEU A 57 -7.72 -15.91 4.35
CA LEU A 57 -8.15 -14.89 3.37
C LEU A 57 -7.78 -13.46 3.80
N SER A 58 -7.28 -13.27 5.02
CA SER A 58 -6.90 -11.96 5.53
C SER A 58 -5.55 -11.50 4.97
N SER A 59 -5.47 -10.25 4.57
CA SER A 59 -4.20 -9.63 4.19
C SER A 59 -3.36 -9.36 5.43
N LYS A 60 -2.08 -9.73 5.40
CA LYS A 60 -1.17 -9.58 6.53
C LYS A 60 -0.78 -8.12 6.78
N THR A 61 -0.61 -7.32 5.71
CA THR A 61 -0.35 -5.89 5.83
C THR A 61 -1.66 -5.11 5.72
N LYS A 62 -1.97 -4.32 6.74
CA LYS A 62 -3.16 -3.49 6.80
C LYS A 62 -2.78 -2.01 6.74
N GLN A 63 -3.28 -1.32 5.71
CA GLN A 63 -2.91 0.08 5.48
C GLN A 63 -3.87 1.04 6.19
N VAL A 64 -3.31 2.09 6.77
CA VAL A 64 -4.00 3.22 7.39
C VAL A 64 -3.60 4.48 6.65
N ALA A 65 -4.54 5.10 5.95
CA ALA A 65 -4.36 6.39 5.27
C ALA A 65 -5.10 7.51 6.02
N SER A 66 -4.95 8.74 5.56
CA SER A 66 -5.57 9.90 6.21
C SER A 66 -7.11 9.79 6.28
N GLY A 67 -7.75 9.19 5.27
CA GLY A 67 -9.19 8.92 5.27
C GLY A 67 -9.66 7.85 6.26
N ARG A 68 -8.76 6.99 6.76
CA ARG A 68 -9.03 5.93 7.77
C ARG A 68 -10.22 5.03 7.43
N PHE A 69 -10.50 4.81 6.16
CA PHE A 69 -11.63 4.00 5.72
C PHE A 69 -11.48 2.55 6.16
N GLY A 70 -12.48 2.05 6.89
CA GLY A 70 -12.49 0.68 7.39
C GLY A 70 -11.50 0.39 8.52
N VAL A 71 -10.88 1.41 9.10
CA VAL A 71 -9.94 1.25 10.22
C VAL A 71 -10.72 1.12 11.52
N THR A 72 -10.68 -0.08 12.09
CA THR A 72 -11.26 -0.41 13.40
C THR A 72 -10.19 -1.07 14.27
N THR A 73 -10.44 -1.20 15.56
CA THR A 73 -9.55 -1.96 16.45
C THR A 73 -9.42 -3.41 15.97
N GLU A 74 -10.53 -4.04 15.56
CA GLU A 74 -10.53 -5.40 15.01
C GLU A 74 -9.61 -5.51 13.76
N TYR A 75 -9.71 -4.55 12.83
CA TYR A 75 -8.83 -4.48 11.68
C TYR A 75 -7.35 -4.41 12.08
N LEU A 76 -7.01 -3.57 13.05
CA LEU A 76 -5.63 -3.36 13.48
C LEU A 76 -5.04 -4.56 14.22
N VAL A 77 -5.81 -5.21 15.10
CA VAL A 77 -5.29 -6.37 15.87
C VAL A 77 -5.10 -7.63 15.03
N ASN A 78 -5.73 -7.69 13.86
CA ASN A 78 -5.56 -8.78 12.89
C ASN A 78 -4.46 -8.51 11.85
N ALA A 79 -3.61 -7.50 12.06
CA ALA A 79 -2.48 -7.20 11.19
C ALA A 79 -1.19 -7.86 11.68
N GLU A 80 -0.36 -8.39 10.75
CA GLU A 80 1.05 -8.68 11.00
C GLU A 80 1.92 -7.43 10.78
N GLU A 81 1.47 -6.53 9.90
CA GLU A 81 2.07 -5.22 9.64
C GLU A 81 0.97 -4.17 9.50
N ILE A 82 1.13 -3.03 10.16
CA ILE A 82 0.27 -1.86 10.00
C ILE A 82 1.07 -0.81 9.23
N GLN A 83 0.57 -0.41 8.05
CA GLN A 83 1.24 0.55 7.18
C GLN A 83 0.57 1.91 7.22
N ILE A 84 1.29 2.91 7.71
CA ILE A 84 0.87 4.31 7.65
C ILE A 84 1.16 4.85 6.25
N LYS A 85 0.13 5.18 5.49
CA LYS A 85 0.28 5.78 4.16
C LYS A 85 0.30 7.29 4.28
N VAL A 86 1.47 7.91 4.07
CA VAL A 86 1.58 9.38 4.00
C VAL A 86 1.12 9.89 2.64
N ALA A 87 1.61 9.28 1.55
CA ALA A 87 1.22 9.61 0.18
C ALA A 87 1.52 8.43 -0.76
N GLN A 88 1.31 8.60 -2.07
CA GLN A 88 1.62 7.60 -3.09
C GLN A 88 2.42 8.21 -4.23
N GLY A 89 3.39 7.46 -4.77
CA GLY A 89 4.41 7.97 -5.68
C GLY A 89 3.89 8.59 -6.98
N ALA A 90 2.81 8.05 -7.55
CA ALA A 90 2.27 8.52 -8.83
C ALA A 90 1.53 9.87 -8.74
N LYS A 91 1.12 10.27 -7.55
CA LYS A 91 0.41 11.54 -7.31
C LYS A 91 0.63 12.05 -5.88
N PRO A 92 1.84 12.49 -5.57
CA PRO A 92 2.24 12.81 -4.20
C PRO A 92 1.39 13.90 -3.53
N GLY A 93 0.87 14.84 -4.28
CA GLY A 93 0.07 15.96 -3.75
C GLY A 93 -1.45 15.82 -3.87
N GLU A 94 -1.99 14.72 -4.41
CA GLU A 94 -3.42 14.61 -4.76
C GLU A 94 -4.23 13.71 -3.81
N GLY A 95 -3.57 12.76 -3.14
CA GLY A 95 -4.24 11.79 -2.26
C GLY A 95 -5.05 10.71 -2.97
N GLY A 96 -5.78 9.92 -2.18
CA GLY A 96 -6.66 8.86 -2.65
C GLY A 96 -8.08 9.37 -2.90
N GLN A 97 -8.75 8.80 -3.90
CA GLN A 97 -10.15 9.08 -4.20
C GLN A 97 -10.87 7.82 -4.69
N LEU A 98 -12.09 7.61 -4.21
CA LEU A 98 -13.02 6.65 -4.78
C LEU A 98 -14.32 7.39 -5.16
N PRO A 99 -14.67 7.44 -6.47
CA PRO A 99 -15.89 8.11 -6.92
C PRO A 99 -17.15 7.47 -6.33
N GLY A 100 -18.17 8.27 -6.04
CA GLY A 100 -19.40 7.82 -5.39
C GLY A 100 -20.12 6.69 -6.14
N PHE A 101 -20.11 6.70 -7.48
CA PHE A 101 -20.73 5.63 -8.29
C PHE A 101 -20.07 4.26 -8.11
N LYS A 102 -18.87 4.19 -7.54
CA LYS A 102 -18.19 2.94 -7.16
C LYS A 102 -18.49 2.50 -5.73
N VAL A 103 -19.01 3.39 -4.90
CA VAL A 103 -19.29 3.13 -3.48
C VAL A 103 -20.67 2.47 -3.38
N ASN A 104 -20.72 1.17 -3.61
CA ASN A 104 -21.92 0.36 -3.39
C ASN A 104 -22.07 0.01 -1.88
N GLU A 105 -23.12 -0.72 -1.52
CA GLU A 105 -23.42 -1.10 -0.14
C GLU A 105 -22.27 -1.88 0.53
N VAL A 106 -21.64 -2.81 -0.21
CA VAL A 106 -20.56 -3.65 0.32
C VAL A 106 -19.32 -2.82 0.61
N ILE A 107 -18.93 -1.95 -0.34
CA ILE A 107 -17.79 -1.03 -0.17
C ILE A 107 -18.07 -0.03 0.95
N ALA A 108 -19.29 0.52 1.00
CA ALA A 108 -19.69 1.44 2.06
C ALA A 108 -19.63 0.79 3.45
N LYS A 109 -20.14 -0.44 3.59
CA LYS A 109 -20.04 -1.23 4.82
C LYS A 109 -18.57 -1.41 5.24
N THR A 110 -17.70 -1.89 4.32
CA THR A 110 -16.29 -2.14 4.60
C THR A 110 -15.53 -0.86 4.96
N ARG A 111 -15.87 0.26 4.34
CA ARG A 111 -15.22 1.56 4.59
C ARG A 111 -15.84 2.38 5.70
N HIS A 112 -16.89 1.88 6.35
CA HIS A 112 -17.70 2.61 7.34
C HIS A 112 -18.20 3.95 6.80
N SER A 113 -18.82 3.91 5.61
CA SER A 113 -19.28 5.07 4.85
C SER A 113 -20.71 4.88 4.34
N ILE A 114 -21.18 5.81 3.53
CA ILE A 114 -22.54 5.80 2.96
C ILE A 114 -22.46 5.48 1.46
N PRO A 115 -23.31 4.57 0.93
CA PRO A 115 -23.35 4.28 -0.49
C PRO A 115 -23.60 5.53 -1.34
N GLY A 116 -22.95 5.60 -2.51
CA GLY A 116 -23.12 6.69 -3.47
C GLY A 116 -22.33 7.98 -3.17
N ILE A 117 -21.68 8.08 -2.02
CA ILE A 117 -20.87 9.25 -1.67
C ILE A 117 -19.41 9.03 -2.06
N SER A 118 -18.82 10.02 -2.75
CA SER A 118 -17.39 9.99 -3.06
C SER A 118 -16.53 10.06 -1.82
N LEU A 119 -15.52 9.20 -1.75
CA LEU A 119 -14.60 9.11 -0.63
C LEU A 119 -13.27 9.71 -1.00
N ILE A 120 -12.76 10.62 -0.18
CA ILE A 120 -11.49 11.33 -0.37
C ILE A 120 -10.57 11.04 0.81
N SER A 121 -9.34 10.66 0.50
CA SER A 121 -8.25 10.52 1.48
C SER A 121 -7.19 11.56 1.17
N PRO A 122 -7.21 12.73 1.86
CA PRO A 122 -6.27 13.81 1.58
C PRO A 122 -4.81 13.40 1.80
N PRO A 123 -3.86 13.92 1.03
CA PRO A 123 -2.43 13.83 1.31
C PRO A 123 -1.95 15.10 2.01
N PRO A 124 -0.97 15.01 2.87
CA PRO A 124 -0.62 13.91 3.75
C PRO A 124 -1.73 13.66 4.79
N HIS A 125 -1.49 12.82 5.79
CA HIS A 125 -2.39 12.76 6.94
C HIS A 125 -2.59 14.16 7.52
N HIS A 126 -3.82 14.70 7.50
CA HIS A 126 -4.11 16.07 7.93
C HIS A 126 -4.05 16.28 9.45
N ASP A 127 -3.76 15.24 10.20
CA ASP A 127 -3.48 15.24 11.65
C ASP A 127 -2.00 14.98 11.98
N ILE A 128 -1.13 14.89 10.97
CA ILE A 128 0.32 14.75 11.11
C ILE A 128 0.99 15.99 10.54
N TYR A 129 1.42 16.89 11.41
CA TYR A 129 2.07 18.16 11.05
C TYR A 129 3.56 18.15 11.35
N SER A 130 4.03 17.17 12.14
CA SER A 130 5.41 17.05 12.54
C SER A 130 5.83 15.59 12.66
N ILE A 131 7.13 15.35 12.82
CA ILE A 131 7.66 14.01 13.07
C ILE A 131 7.22 13.48 14.44
N GLU A 132 6.96 14.35 15.40
CA GLU A 132 6.47 14.02 16.73
C GLU A 132 5.03 13.48 16.66
N ASP A 133 4.17 14.06 15.81
CA ASP A 133 2.81 13.56 15.58
C ASP A 133 2.85 12.15 14.96
N LEU A 134 3.78 11.93 14.01
CA LEU A 134 3.98 10.60 13.42
C LEU A 134 4.50 9.61 14.47
N ALA A 135 5.43 10.02 15.32
CA ALA A 135 5.95 9.19 16.40
C ALA A 135 4.84 8.80 17.40
N GLN A 136 3.93 9.72 17.71
CA GLN A 136 2.76 9.44 18.54
C GLN A 136 1.83 8.42 17.87
N LEU A 137 1.53 8.58 16.57
CA LEU A 137 0.71 7.61 15.83
C LEU A 137 1.35 6.22 15.80
N ILE A 138 2.67 6.13 15.56
CA ILE A 138 3.40 4.86 15.61
C ILE A 138 3.29 4.22 16.99
N PHE A 139 3.45 5.00 18.04
CA PHE A 139 3.32 4.55 19.43
C PHE A 139 1.91 4.03 19.72
N ASP A 140 0.88 4.76 19.32
CA ASP A 140 -0.51 4.38 19.53
C ASP A 140 -0.86 3.07 18.79
N LEU A 141 -0.41 2.91 17.54
CA LEU A 141 -0.61 1.69 16.77
C LEU A 141 0.13 0.49 17.39
N LYS A 142 1.34 0.68 17.93
CA LYS A 142 2.06 -0.36 18.66
C LYS A 142 1.36 -0.75 19.97
N ASN A 143 0.66 0.18 20.63
CA ASN A 143 -0.14 -0.15 21.80
C ASN A 143 -1.42 -0.93 21.44
N VAL A 144 -2.03 -0.64 20.30
CA VAL A 144 -3.20 -1.38 19.82
C VAL A 144 -2.82 -2.80 19.40
N ASN A 145 -1.69 -2.96 18.69
CA ASN A 145 -1.18 -4.27 18.27
C ASN A 145 0.35 -4.36 18.48
N PRO A 146 0.80 -4.76 19.68
CA PRO A 146 2.24 -4.87 19.99
C PRO A 146 3.00 -5.89 19.15
N LYS A 147 2.29 -6.82 18.49
CA LYS A 147 2.90 -7.86 17.64
C LYS A 147 3.12 -7.41 16.22
N ALA A 148 2.38 -6.40 15.75
CA ALA A 148 2.49 -5.92 14.38
C ALA A 148 3.73 -5.05 14.20
N ALA A 149 4.42 -5.23 13.06
CA ALA A 149 5.39 -4.25 12.59
C ALA A 149 4.67 -2.97 12.15
N ILE A 150 5.25 -1.81 12.40
CA ILE A 150 4.72 -0.54 11.92
C ILE A 150 5.59 -0.05 10.77
N SER A 151 4.98 0.06 9.59
CA SER A 151 5.64 0.62 8.41
C SER A 151 5.10 2.01 8.06
N VAL A 152 5.95 2.83 7.46
CA VAL A 152 5.58 4.16 6.97
C VAL A 152 5.90 4.24 5.48
N LYS A 153 4.87 4.51 4.66
CA LYS A 153 5.00 4.67 3.22
C LYS A 153 5.24 6.13 2.87
N LEU A 154 6.41 6.38 2.29
CA LEU A 154 6.88 7.68 1.80
C LEU A 154 6.93 7.69 0.26
N VAL A 155 7.00 8.87 -0.32
CA VAL A 155 7.15 9.08 -1.77
C VAL A 155 8.62 9.31 -2.11
N ALA A 156 9.08 8.71 -3.20
CA ALA A 156 10.38 9.00 -3.80
C ALA A 156 10.36 10.42 -4.39
N GLU A 157 10.85 11.37 -3.64
CA GLU A 157 11.03 12.78 -4.03
C GLU A 157 12.29 13.34 -3.36
N SER A 158 12.75 14.48 -3.81
CA SER A 158 13.96 15.11 -3.25
C SER A 158 13.79 15.41 -1.76
N GLY A 159 14.74 14.99 -0.96
CA GLY A 159 14.70 15.15 0.51
C GLY A 159 14.05 13.99 1.25
N VAL A 160 13.57 12.95 0.56
CA VAL A 160 12.93 11.78 1.20
C VAL A 160 13.86 11.11 2.22
N GLY A 161 15.17 11.12 2.00
CA GLY A 161 16.14 10.59 2.95
C GLY A 161 16.10 11.27 4.30
N THR A 162 15.89 12.59 4.35
CA THR A 162 15.74 13.35 5.60
C THR A 162 14.45 12.96 6.32
N ILE A 163 13.35 12.82 5.59
CA ILE A 163 12.07 12.36 6.14
C ILE A 163 12.23 10.94 6.70
N ALA A 164 12.86 10.05 5.93
CA ALA A 164 13.12 8.67 6.35
C ALA A 164 13.97 8.58 7.63
N ALA A 165 14.97 9.45 7.79
CA ALA A 165 15.74 9.52 9.03
C ALA A 165 14.87 9.93 10.23
N GLY A 166 13.93 10.85 10.04
CA GLY A 166 12.92 11.20 11.04
C GLY A 166 12.02 10.00 11.39
N VAL A 167 11.52 9.30 10.38
CA VAL A 167 10.67 8.10 10.54
C VAL A 167 11.40 6.98 11.30
N ALA A 168 12.67 6.74 10.99
CA ALA A 168 13.49 5.77 11.73
C ALA A 168 13.65 6.16 13.20
N LYS A 169 13.90 7.46 13.49
CA LYS A 169 13.94 7.98 14.87
C LYS A 169 12.60 7.88 15.58
N ALA A 170 11.50 8.00 14.86
CA ALA A 170 10.14 7.80 15.38
C ALA A 170 9.80 6.32 15.65
N LYS A 171 10.78 5.39 15.46
CA LYS A 171 10.65 3.95 15.78
C LYS A 171 9.71 3.18 14.89
N ALA A 172 9.57 3.55 13.62
CA ALA A 172 9.02 2.67 12.61
C ALA A 172 9.93 1.44 12.40
N ASP A 173 9.33 0.29 12.09
CA ASP A 173 10.06 -0.96 11.84
C ASP A 173 10.47 -1.11 10.37
N LEU A 174 9.73 -0.43 9.48
CA LEU A 174 9.92 -0.51 8.04
C LEU A 174 9.58 0.84 7.39
N ILE A 175 10.35 1.24 6.39
CA ILE A 175 10.05 2.39 5.53
C ILE A 175 9.83 1.90 4.11
N VAL A 176 8.72 2.31 3.50
CA VAL A 176 8.40 2.01 2.10
C VAL A 176 8.67 3.24 1.26
N ILE A 177 9.52 3.11 0.25
CA ILE A 177 9.80 4.16 -0.74
C ILE A 177 8.98 3.86 -2.00
N SER A 178 8.02 4.72 -2.28
CA SER A 178 7.11 4.60 -3.43
C SER A 178 7.57 5.47 -4.59
N GLY A 179 7.95 4.84 -5.69
CA GLY A 179 8.39 5.55 -6.91
C GLY A 179 7.24 6.18 -7.69
N ALA A 180 7.57 7.01 -8.68
CA ALA A 180 6.65 7.79 -9.53
C ALA A 180 5.52 6.96 -10.17
N GLU A 181 5.72 5.67 -10.40
CA GLU A 181 4.71 4.79 -10.96
C GLU A 181 3.92 3.99 -9.90
N GLY A 182 4.19 4.24 -8.62
CA GLY A 182 3.47 3.60 -7.52
C GLY A 182 2.06 4.18 -7.34
N GLY A 183 1.01 3.33 -7.45
CA GLY A 183 -0.37 3.76 -7.28
C GLY A 183 -1.00 4.41 -8.53
N THR A 184 -0.64 3.95 -9.72
CA THR A 184 -1.06 4.54 -11.02
C THR A 184 -2.47 4.17 -11.48
N GLY A 185 -3.21 3.28 -10.81
CA GLY A 185 -4.49 2.76 -11.30
C GLY A 185 -5.57 3.83 -11.57
N ALA A 186 -5.56 4.93 -10.84
CA ALA A 186 -6.52 6.04 -11.01
C ALA A 186 -5.82 7.42 -11.11
N SER A 187 -4.53 7.45 -11.39
CA SER A 187 -3.77 8.69 -11.48
C SER A 187 -3.98 9.36 -12.84
N PRO A 188 -4.15 10.70 -12.90
CA PRO A 188 -4.17 11.44 -14.15
C PRO A 188 -2.87 11.27 -14.94
N ALA A 189 -2.95 11.32 -16.27
CA ALA A 189 -1.79 11.18 -17.14
C ALA A 189 -0.72 12.26 -16.89
N SER A 190 -1.15 13.47 -16.53
CA SER A 190 -0.26 14.57 -16.14
C SER A 190 0.54 14.24 -14.88
N SER A 191 -0.12 13.75 -13.83
CA SER A 191 0.56 13.36 -12.58
C SER A 191 1.56 12.23 -12.84
N MET A 192 1.16 11.18 -13.56
CA MET A 192 2.03 10.05 -13.91
C MET A 192 3.29 10.47 -14.71
N ARG A 193 3.18 11.53 -15.50
CA ARG A 193 4.26 12.01 -16.37
C ARG A 193 5.19 13.02 -15.71
N PHE A 194 4.67 13.83 -14.79
CA PHE A 194 5.37 15.02 -14.30
C PHE A 194 5.52 15.09 -12.77
N ALA A 195 4.81 14.27 -12.01
CA ALA A 195 4.95 14.19 -10.55
C ALA A 195 5.74 12.94 -10.15
N GLY A 196 6.43 13.02 -9.02
CA GLY A 196 7.21 11.93 -8.47
C GLY A 196 8.56 11.71 -9.15
N VAL A 197 9.35 10.84 -8.56
CA VAL A 197 10.72 10.50 -8.96
C VAL A 197 10.85 8.99 -9.04
N SER A 198 11.80 8.50 -9.83
CA SER A 198 12.13 7.08 -9.92
C SER A 198 12.44 6.47 -8.55
N PRO A 199 11.95 5.25 -8.25
CA PRO A 199 12.21 4.60 -6.97
C PRO A 199 13.69 4.41 -6.68
N GLU A 200 14.54 4.23 -7.70
CA GLU A 200 16.00 4.09 -7.56
C GLU A 200 16.63 5.32 -6.88
N ILE A 201 16.18 6.52 -7.26
CA ILE A 201 16.70 7.77 -6.70
C ILE A 201 16.27 7.92 -5.24
N GLY A 202 14.97 7.76 -4.96
CA GLY A 202 14.45 7.89 -3.59
C GLY A 202 15.01 6.83 -2.64
N LEU A 203 15.13 5.59 -3.11
CA LEU A 203 15.72 4.50 -2.34
C LEU A 203 17.20 4.75 -2.05
N SER A 204 17.98 5.13 -3.06
CA SER A 204 19.41 5.43 -2.91
C SER A 204 19.66 6.59 -1.95
N GLU A 205 18.90 7.68 -2.06
CA GLU A 205 18.96 8.81 -1.13
C GLU A 205 18.65 8.37 0.29
N THR A 206 17.58 7.60 0.47
CA THR A 206 17.17 7.06 1.77
C THR A 206 18.24 6.18 2.38
N GLN A 207 18.74 5.20 1.63
CA GLN A 207 19.79 4.28 2.06
C GLN A 207 21.03 5.06 2.54
N GLN A 208 21.52 5.98 1.72
CA GLN A 208 22.71 6.76 2.05
C GLN A 208 22.50 7.66 3.26
N THR A 209 21.34 8.29 3.39
CA THR A 209 21.02 9.16 4.52
C THR A 209 20.92 8.37 5.81
N LEU A 210 20.28 7.20 5.80
CA LEU A 210 20.19 6.32 6.96
C LEU A 210 21.58 5.80 7.39
N VAL A 211 22.42 5.42 6.44
CA VAL A 211 23.81 4.99 6.71
C VAL A 211 24.63 6.11 7.34
N LYS A 212 24.61 7.32 6.74
CA LYS A 212 25.34 8.49 7.25
C LYS A 212 24.94 8.90 8.67
N ASN A 213 23.69 8.64 9.04
CA ASN A 213 23.16 8.98 10.36
C ASN A 213 23.20 7.80 11.36
N GLY A 214 23.77 6.65 11.01
CA GLY A 214 23.80 5.46 11.87
C GLY A 214 22.43 4.85 12.16
N LEU A 215 21.43 5.09 11.30
CA LEU A 215 20.05 4.64 11.49
C LEU A 215 19.70 3.41 10.68
N ARG A 216 20.53 3.04 9.66
CA ARG A 216 20.18 1.99 8.70
C ARG A 216 19.89 0.62 9.35
N GLY A 217 20.58 0.28 10.40
CA GLY A 217 20.37 -0.98 11.14
C GLY A 217 19.14 -0.98 12.06
N GLN A 218 18.39 0.13 12.15
CA GLN A 218 17.22 0.26 13.01
C GLN A 218 15.90 0.06 12.27
N VAL A 219 15.92 0.08 10.93
CA VAL A 219 14.72 0.05 10.09
C VAL A 219 14.99 -0.71 8.81
N ARG A 220 14.01 -1.52 8.35
CA ARG A 220 14.05 -2.18 7.05
C ARG A 220 13.59 -1.23 5.95
N LEU A 221 14.01 -1.47 4.71
CA LEU A 221 13.59 -0.71 3.54
C LEU A 221 12.82 -1.58 2.57
N GLN A 222 11.65 -1.12 2.18
CA GLN A 222 10.83 -1.69 1.12
C GLN A 222 10.72 -0.69 -0.02
N VAL A 223 10.58 -1.16 -1.23
CA VAL A 223 10.41 -0.33 -2.43
C VAL A 223 9.20 -0.78 -3.24
N ASP A 224 8.46 0.18 -3.82
CA ASP A 224 7.47 -0.04 -4.88
C ASP A 224 7.64 0.93 -6.04
N GLY A 225 7.02 0.65 -7.16
CA GLY A 225 7.06 1.49 -8.37
C GLY A 225 7.49 0.70 -9.60
N GLN A 226 6.57 -0.09 -10.18
CA GLN A 226 6.76 -0.83 -11.44
C GLN A 226 7.85 -1.92 -11.43
N LEU A 227 8.10 -2.55 -10.31
CA LEU A 227 8.94 -3.76 -10.26
C LEU A 227 8.24 -4.88 -11.04
N LYS A 228 8.91 -5.48 -12.02
CA LYS A 228 8.33 -6.47 -12.94
C LYS A 228 9.21 -7.67 -13.19
N SER A 229 10.52 -7.54 -13.03
CA SER A 229 11.49 -8.55 -13.37
C SER A 229 12.49 -8.83 -12.25
N GLY A 230 13.18 -9.98 -12.31
CA GLY A 230 14.26 -10.28 -11.39
C GLY A 230 15.41 -9.27 -11.45
N ARG A 231 15.62 -8.62 -12.60
CA ARG A 231 16.62 -7.55 -12.75
C ARG A 231 16.26 -6.34 -11.88
N ASP A 232 14.97 -5.95 -11.85
CA ASP A 232 14.51 -4.83 -11.04
C ASP A 232 14.75 -5.13 -9.56
N ILE A 233 14.48 -6.36 -9.13
CA ILE A 233 14.71 -6.80 -7.74
C ILE A 233 16.19 -6.70 -7.37
N ILE A 234 17.08 -7.24 -8.22
CA ILE A 234 18.53 -7.20 -7.95
C ILE A 234 19.01 -5.74 -7.90
N LEU A 235 18.54 -4.88 -8.79
CA LEU A 235 18.90 -3.47 -8.80
C LEU A 235 18.47 -2.78 -7.49
N MET A 236 17.22 -2.98 -7.07
CA MET A 236 16.70 -2.39 -5.83
C MET A 236 17.40 -2.95 -4.60
N ALA A 237 17.73 -4.24 -4.59
CA ALA A 237 18.51 -4.85 -3.50
C ALA A 237 19.92 -4.23 -3.38
N LEU A 238 20.60 -4.01 -4.51
CA LEU A 238 21.89 -3.33 -4.53
C LEU A 238 21.82 -1.88 -4.04
N LEU A 239 20.67 -1.22 -4.23
CA LEU A 239 20.41 0.13 -3.73
C LEU A 239 19.96 0.17 -2.26
N GLY A 240 19.76 -0.99 -1.62
CA GLY A 240 19.51 -1.11 -0.19
C GLY A 240 18.12 -1.58 0.20
N ALA A 241 17.24 -1.96 -0.74
CA ALA A 241 15.94 -2.55 -0.41
C ALA A 241 16.08 -3.98 0.11
N GLU A 242 15.30 -4.33 1.12
CA GLU A 242 15.18 -5.66 1.70
C GLU A 242 13.85 -6.31 1.36
N GLU A 243 12.85 -5.51 0.98
CA GLU A 243 11.52 -5.97 0.62
C GLU A 243 11.05 -5.30 -0.69
N PHE A 244 10.26 -6.02 -1.48
CA PHE A 244 9.89 -5.64 -2.84
C PHE A 244 8.38 -5.76 -3.02
N SER A 245 7.73 -4.67 -3.46
CA SER A 245 6.28 -4.62 -3.58
C SER A 245 5.85 -4.56 -5.05
N PHE A 246 4.92 -5.44 -5.42
CA PHE A 246 4.43 -5.64 -6.78
C PHE A 246 2.94 -5.28 -6.87
N GLY A 247 2.60 -4.25 -7.64
CA GLY A 247 1.21 -3.93 -7.97
C GLY A 247 0.81 -4.51 -9.32
N THR A 248 1.29 -3.89 -10.39
CA THR A 248 0.92 -4.22 -11.77
C THR A 248 1.23 -5.66 -12.17
N ALA A 249 2.39 -6.20 -11.76
CA ALA A 249 2.76 -7.59 -12.09
C ALA A 249 1.75 -8.59 -11.51
N ALA A 250 1.35 -8.42 -10.25
CA ALA A 250 0.34 -9.27 -9.61
C ALA A 250 -1.02 -9.16 -10.32
N LEU A 251 -1.44 -7.96 -10.74
CA LEU A 251 -2.68 -7.75 -11.47
C LEU A 251 -2.67 -8.38 -12.86
N ILE A 252 -1.54 -8.36 -13.56
CA ILE A 252 -1.40 -9.01 -14.88
C ILE A 252 -1.62 -10.52 -14.75
N VAL A 253 -1.09 -11.14 -13.72
CA VAL A 253 -1.31 -12.57 -13.44
C VAL A 253 -2.81 -12.88 -13.22
N LEU A 254 -3.56 -11.94 -12.65
CA LEU A 254 -5.02 -12.04 -12.47
C LEU A 254 -5.81 -11.66 -13.75
N GLY A 255 -5.14 -11.41 -14.88
CA GLY A 255 -5.79 -11.12 -16.14
C GLY A 255 -5.91 -9.63 -16.51
N CYS A 256 -5.27 -8.72 -15.78
CA CYS A 256 -5.28 -7.29 -16.10
C CYS A 256 -4.57 -7.03 -17.45
N VAL A 257 -5.27 -6.40 -18.39
CA VAL A 257 -4.76 -6.04 -19.72
C VAL A 257 -4.16 -4.63 -19.79
N MET A 258 -3.94 -3.98 -18.66
CA MET A 258 -3.28 -2.67 -18.56
C MET A 258 -3.97 -1.51 -19.33
N MET A 259 -5.28 -1.58 -19.56
CA MET A 259 -6.04 -0.52 -20.26
C MET A 259 -6.01 0.84 -19.57
N ARG A 260 -5.69 0.90 -18.28
CA ARG A 260 -5.71 2.13 -17.47
C ARG A 260 -7.06 2.86 -17.45
N LYS A 261 -8.16 2.10 -17.51
CA LYS A 261 -9.56 2.59 -17.45
C LYS A 261 -10.25 2.24 -16.12
N CYS A 262 -9.49 1.82 -15.11
CA CYS A 262 -10.02 1.36 -13.83
C CYS A 262 -10.85 2.43 -13.10
N ASN A 263 -10.44 3.70 -13.21
CA ASN A 263 -11.17 4.83 -12.62
C ASN A 263 -12.51 5.13 -13.31
N LEU A 264 -12.66 4.74 -14.57
CA LEU A 264 -13.87 5.01 -15.37
C LEU A 264 -14.92 3.90 -15.30
N ASN A 265 -14.61 2.76 -14.68
CA ASN A 265 -15.47 1.58 -14.64
C ASN A 265 -15.85 1.02 -16.03
N THR A 266 -14.95 1.14 -17.00
CA THR A 266 -15.18 0.75 -18.40
C THR A 266 -14.24 -0.35 -18.90
N CYS A 267 -13.52 -1.01 -18.01
CA CYS A 267 -12.59 -2.07 -18.37
C CYS A 267 -13.35 -3.38 -18.65
N PRO A 268 -13.20 -3.99 -19.84
CA PRO A 268 -13.94 -5.22 -20.20
C PRO A 268 -13.50 -6.45 -19.40
N MET A 269 -12.32 -6.41 -18.79
CA MET A 269 -11.81 -7.55 -18.00
C MET A 269 -12.52 -7.74 -16.65
N GLY A 270 -13.17 -6.70 -16.12
CA GLY A 270 -13.93 -6.78 -14.87
C GLY A 270 -13.12 -7.06 -13.59
N CYS A 271 -11.92 -7.62 -13.69
CA CYS A 271 -11.13 -8.07 -12.53
C CYS A 271 -10.72 -6.95 -11.58
N LEU A 272 -10.73 -5.69 -12.03
CA LEU A 272 -10.46 -4.51 -11.22
C LEU A 272 -11.71 -3.70 -10.88
N LEU A 273 -12.88 -4.14 -11.36
CA LEU A 273 -14.13 -3.39 -11.25
C LEU A 273 -15.19 -4.27 -10.63
N TYR A 274 -15.69 -3.85 -9.49
CA TYR A 274 -16.75 -4.54 -8.76
C TYR A 274 -18.10 -4.59 -9.52
N THR A 275 -18.27 -3.82 -10.58
CA THR A 275 -19.57 -3.63 -11.25
C THR A 275 -19.52 -3.71 -12.75
N SER A 276 -18.56 -4.39 -13.34
CA SER A 276 -18.64 -4.68 -14.77
C SER A 276 -19.72 -5.74 -14.96
N PRO A 277 -20.78 -5.47 -15.72
CA PRO A 277 -21.67 -6.55 -16.12
C PRO A 277 -20.84 -7.59 -16.85
N SER A 278 -20.93 -8.83 -16.41
CA SER A 278 -20.43 -9.95 -17.19
C SER A 278 -21.05 -9.85 -18.59
N PRO A 279 -20.27 -10.00 -19.67
CA PRO A 279 -20.84 -10.03 -20.99
C PRO A 279 -21.87 -11.12 -21.13
#